data_abc2c55816daf760324e5d1094256a16
#
_entry.id   abc2c55816daf760324e5d1094256a16
#
_cell.length_a   1.000
_cell.length_b   1.000
_cell.length_c   1.000
_cell.angle_alpha   90.00
_cell.angle_beta   90.00
_cell.angle_gamma   90.00
#
_symmetry.space_group_name_H-M   'P 1'
#
loop_
_entity.id
_entity.type
_entity.pdbx_description
1 polymer ?
#
loop_
_entity_poly.entity_id
_entity_poly.type
_entity_poly.pdbx_seq_one_letter_code
_entity_poly.pdbx_strand_id
1 'polypeptide(L)'
;LDDRGIVRVGAEVSPGDVLVGKVTPKGETELTPEERLLRAIFGEKSREVRDTSLKVPHGETGKVIDVKVFNRDDGDELPPGVNQLVRVYVAQKRKISVGDKLAGRHGNKGVISKILPIEDMPYQADGTPVDIILNPLGVPSRMNVGQVLEAHLGYCARWGWEIDGEVVGTEPVRGIEKKTRPSTEPSVHVATPVFDGAHWDEEDRAGKHPTIQKILGNLRPESIDGDRMVQLDGKTTLYNGRTGEAYDSEIMVGYVYILKLSHLVDDKIHARSTGPYSMITQQPLGGKAQFGGQRFGEMEVWALEAYGAAYCLQELLTIKSDDVLGRVKVYEAIVKGDNIPEPGIPESFKVLIKEMQSLCLNVEVLAEDGHQIEMRDFDEDVYRAAEELGIDLSRPERGSDEEDERRAAGLLAR
;
A
#
# COMPACT_ATOMS: atom_id res chain seq x y z
N LEU A 1 -24.69 12.08 -7.32
CA LEU A 1 -24.22 13.22 -8.12
C LEU A 1 -25.26 14.33 -8.11
N ASP A 2 -24.84 15.59 -8.30
CA ASP A 2 -25.69 16.74 -8.56
C ASP A 2 -26.05 16.86 -10.06
N ASP A 3 -26.81 17.89 -10.44
CA ASP A 3 -27.22 18.12 -11.84
C ASP A 3 -26.03 18.43 -12.76
N ARG A 4 -24.88 18.81 -12.22
CA ARG A 4 -23.62 19.05 -12.93
C ARG A 4 -22.75 17.78 -13.06
N GLY A 5 -23.20 16.65 -12.50
CA GLY A 5 -22.43 15.41 -12.46
C GLY A 5 -21.32 15.37 -11.42
N ILE A 6 -21.39 16.23 -10.39
CA ILE A 6 -20.41 16.29 -9.30
C ILE A 6 -21.01 15.63 -8.05
N VAL A 7 -20.16 14.94 -7.28
CA VAL A 7 -20.59 14.28 -6.04
C VAL A 7 -21.02 15.31 -4.99
N ARG A 8 -22.07 14.98 -4.23
CA ARG A 8 -22.62 15.87 -3.19
C ARG A 8 -21.80 15.78 -1.91
N VAL A 9 -21.70 16.90 -1.21
CA VAL A 9 -21.12 16.94 0.14
C VAL A 9 -21.93 16.05 1.08
N GLY A 10 -21.25 15.25 1.90
CA GLY A 10 -21.86 14.30 2.82
C GLY A 10 -22.09 12.90 2.24
N ALA A 11 -21.86 12.68 0.94
CA ALA A 11 -21.96 11.36 0.32
C ALA A 11 -20.86 10.42 0.81
N GLU A 12 -21.20 9.17 1.06
CA GLU A 12 -20.23 8.09 1.28
C GLU A 12 -19.83 7.54 -0.08
N VAL A 13 -18.51 7.36 -0.27
CA VAL A 13 -17.94 6.92 -1.52
C VAL A 13 -17.09 5.67 -1.32
N SER A 14 -17.23 4.74 -2.26
CA SER A 14 -16.55 3.46 -2.32
C SER A 14 -15.70 3.33 -3.59
N PRO A 15 -14.75 2.39 -3.67
CA PRO A 15 -13.95 2.20 -4.87
C PRO A 15 -14.80 2.00 -6.11
N GLY A 16 -14.51 2.76 -7.18
CA GLY A 16 -15.25 2.72 -8.43
C GLY A 16 -16.42 3.70 -8.55
N ASP A 17 -16.87 4.32 -7.46
CA ASP A 17 -17.90 5.36 -7.50
C ASP A 17 -17.41 6.59 -8.27
N VAL A 18 -18.32 7.23 -8.99
CA VAL A 18 -18.02 8.44 -9.76
C VAL A 18 -18.04 9.65 -8.84
N LEU A 19 -16.91 10.36 -8.76
CA LEU A 19 -16.79 11.64 -8.06
C LEU A 19 -17.19 12.82 -8.95
N VAL A 20 -16.70 12.81 -10.18
CA VAL A 20 -17.01 13.84 -11.18
C VAL A 20 -17.26 13.16 -12.51
N GLY A 21 -18.46 13.29 -13.04
CA GLY A 21 -18.85 12.80 -14.35
C GLY A 21 -18.15 13.59 -15.46
N LYS A 22 -17.46 12.90 -16.35
CA LYS A 22 -16.81 13.49 -17.52
C LYS A 22 -16.90 12.53 -18.69
N VAL A 23 -17.24 13.05 -19.83
CA VAL A 23 -17.26 12.33 -21.10
C VAL A 23 -16.36 13.04 -22.11
N THR A 24 -15.63 12.27 -22.89
CA THR A 24 -14.79 12.80 -23.97
C THR A 24 -15.26 12.20 -25.30
N PRO A 25 -15.29 12.97 -26.40
CA PRO A 25 -15.57 12.42 -27.72
C PRO A 25 -14.48 11.40 -28.07
N LYS A 26 -14.86 10.28 -28.66
CA LYS A 26 -13.92 9.32 -29.21
C LYS A 26 -13.37 9.93 -30.51
N GLY A 27 -12.08 10.30 -30.51
CA GLY A 27 -11.33 10.28 -31.75
C GLY A 27 -11.15 8.83 -32.22
N GLU A 28 -10.88 8.59 -33.48
CA GLU A 28 -10.49 7.28 -34.04
C GLU A 28 -9.15 6.83 -33.46
N THR A 29 -9.13 6.56 -32.19
CA THR A 29 -7.91 6.18 -31.46
C THR A 29 -7.78 4.68 -31.41
N GLU A 30 -6.59 4.24 -31.65
CA GLU A 30 -6.07 2.89 -31.55
C GLU A 30 -6.59 2.17 -30.30
N LEU A 31 -7.41 1.16 -30.58
CA LEU A 31 -7.84 0.22 -29.56
C LEU A 31 -6.68 -0.67 -29.16
N THR A 32 -6.52 -0.94 -27.86
CA THR A 32 -5.57 -1.96 -27.43
C THR A 32 -5.95 -3.33 -28.01
N PRO A 33 -4.99 -4.25 -28.20
CA PRO A 33 -5.30 -5.60 -28.70
C PRO A 33 -6.35 -6.34 -27.87
N GLU A 34 -6.32 -6.12 -26.56
CA GLU A 34 -7.28 -6.71 -25.61
C GLU A 34 -8.69 -6.11 -25.77
N GLU A 35 -8.80 -4.79 -26.02
CA GLU A 35 -10.09 -4.13 -26.28
C GLU A 35 -10.69 -4.55 -27.63
N ARG A 36 -9.85 -4.79 -28.65
CA ARG A 36 -10.28 -5.34 -29.93
C ARG A 36 -10.88 -6.74 -29.78
N LEU A 37 -10.22 -7.59 -28.98
CA LEU A 37 -10.69 -8.93 -28.68
C LEU A 37 -12.04 -8.90 -27.95
N LEU A 38 -12.18 -8.08 -26.91
CA LEU A 38 -13.43 -7.92 -26.18
C LEU A 38 -14.59 -7.48 -27.07
N ARG A 39 -14.33 -6.57 -28.02
CA ARG A 39 -15.34 -6.16 -29.00
C ARG A 39 -15.74 -7.30 -29.94
N ALA A 40 -14.78 -8.11 -30.39
CA ALA A 40 -15.06 -9.25 -31.25
C ALA A 40 -15.89 -10.31 -30.54
N ILE A 41 -15.65 -10.56 -29.25
CA ILE A 41 -16.35 -11.58 -28.45
C ILE A 41 -17.76 -11.11 -28.04
N PHE A 42 -17.88 -9.87 -27.55
CA PHE A 42 -19.12 -9.35 -26.95
C PHE A 42 -19.99 -8.51 -27.91
N GLY A 43 -19.54 -8.24 -29.12
CA GLY A 43 -20.32 -7.56 -30.15
C GLY A 43 -20.77 -6.13 -29.78
N GLU A 44 -20.05 -5.44 -28.89
CA GLU A 44 -20.43 -4.10 -28.45
C GLU A 44 -20.31 -3.07 -29.57
N LYS A 45 -21.43 -2.39 -29.90
CA LYS A 45 -21.41 -1.23 -30.78
C LYS A 45 -20.57 -0.12 -30.18
N SER A 46 -19.66 0.44 -30.97
CA SER A 46 -18.84 1.58 -30.61
C SER A 46 -19.72 2.77 -30.18
N ARG A 47 -19.62 3.19 -28.92
CA ARG A 47 -20.22 4.46 -28.46
C ARG A 47 -19.36 5.60 -28.97
N GLU A 48 -20.00 6.67 -29.43
CA GLU A 48 -19.31 7.88 -29.94
C GLU A 48 -18.54 8.64 -28.85
N VAL A 49 -18.79 8.32 -27.59
CA VAL A 49 -18.26 9.02 -26.42
C VAL A 49 -17.59 8.03 -25.47
N ARG A 50 -16.41 8.40 -24.98
CA ARG A 50 -15.70 7.63 -23.95
C ARG A 50 -15.97 8.24 -22.57
N ASP A 51 -16.30 7.39 -21.59
CA ASP A 51 -16.40 7.79 -20.18
C ASP A 51 -15.00 8.00 -19.59
N THR A 52 -14.67 9.26 -19.25
CA THR A 52 -13.42 9.67 -18.58
C THR A 52 -13.69 10.23 -17.20
N SER A 53 -14.81 9.85 -16.58
CA SER A 53 -15.20 10.29 -15.24
C SER A 53 -14.11 10.01 -14.21
N LEU A 54 -13.93 10.94 -13.28
CA LEU A 54 -13.08 10.73 -12.12
C LEU A 54 -13.80 9.77 -11.18
N LYS A 55 -13.22 8.61 -10.97
CA LYS A 55 -13.72 7.57 -10.06
C LYS A 55 -12.82 7.48 -8.83
N VAL A 56 -13.42 7.01 -7.73
CA VAL A 56 -12.66 6.72 -6.50
C VAL A 56 -11.65 5.63 -6.80
N PRO A 57 -10.34 5.84 -6.51
CA PRO A 57 -9.30 4.84 -6.72
C PRO A 57 -9.56 3.56 -5.92
N HIS A 58 -9.03 2.44 -6.41
CA HIS A 58 -9.14 1.15 -5.72
C HIS A 58 -8.45 1.21 -4.35
N GLY A 59 -9.15 0.76 -3.30
CA GLY A 59 -8.66 0.77 -1.92
C GLY A 59 -8.93 2.06 -1.14
N GLU A 60 -9.54 3.08 -1.76
CA GLU A 60 -9.91 4.33 -1.09
C GLU A 60 -11.42 4.34 -0.81
N THR A 61 -11.79 4.69 0.41
CA THR A 61 -13.19 4.86 0.85
C THR A 61 -13.28 6.10 1.70
N GLY A 62 -14.45 6.68 1.82
CA GLY A 62 -14.58 7.82 2.72
C GLY A 62 -15.89 8.56 2.57
N LYS A 63 -15.96 9.74 3.20
CA LYS A 63 -17.09 10.64 3.13
C LYS A 63 -16.66 11.99 2.56
N VAL A 64 -17.40 12.47 1.59
CA VAL A 64 -17.14 13.76 0.97
C VAL A 64 -17.45 14.88 1.97
N ILE A 65 -16.45 15.69 2.31
CA ILE A 65 -16.55 16.78 3.27
C ILE A 65 -16.70 18.14 2.60
N ASP A 66 -16.09 18.33 1.42
CA ASP A 66 -16.14 19.58 0.69
C ASP A 66 -15.93 19.35 -0.80
N VAL A 67 -16.50 20.22 -1.62
CA VAL A 67 -16.33 20.25 -3.08
C VAL A 67 -16.12 21.68 -3.52
N LYS A 68 -14.98 21.96 -4.17
CA LYS A 68 -14.67 23.28 -4.72
C LYS A 68 -14.63 23.22 -6.23
N VAL A 69 -15.33 24.12 -6.87
CA VAL A 69 -15.35 24.28 -8.32
C VAL A 69 -14.71 25.61 -8.65
N PHE A 70 -13.71 25.58 -9.51
CA PHE A 70 -12.99 26.76 -10.00
C PHE A 70 -13.29 26.91 -11.49
N ASN A 71 -13.67 28.10 -11.90
CA ASN A 71 -13.99 28.42 -13.29
C ASN A 71 -13.11 29.57 -13.79
N ARG A 72 -12.67 29.47 -15.04
CA ARG A 72 -11.94 30.56 -15.67
C ARG A 72 -12.78 31.83 -15.82
N ASP A 73 -14.08 31.66 -16.05
CA ASP A 73 -15.03 32.77 -16.21
C ASP A 73 -15.22 33.56 -14.90
N ASP A 74 -15.00 32.94 -13.76
CA ASP A 74 -15.06 33.57 -12.43
C ASP A 74 -13.73 34.27 -12.05
N GLY A 75 -12.71 34.25 -12.94
CA GLY A 75 -11.42 34.88 -12.72
C GLY A 75 -10.39 34.02 -12.00
N ASP A 76 -10.65 32.73 -11.82
CA ASP A 76 -9.71 31.80 -11.19
C ASP A 76 -8.48 31.53 -12.10
N GLU A 77 -7.29 31.51 -11.51
CA GLU A 77 -6.07 31.13 -12.22
C GLU A 77 -6.01 29.62 -12.46
N LEU A 78 -6.30 29.22 -13.71
CA LEU A 78 -6.27 27.83 -14.15
C LEU A 78 -5.15 27.57 -15.16
N PRO A 79 -4.61 26.36 -15.21
CA PRO A 79 -3.61 25.97 -16.21
C PRO A 79 -4.11 26.24 -17.64
N PRO A 80 -3.19 26.49 -18.60
CA PRO A 80 -3.56 26.66 -20.02
C PRO A 80 -4.37 25.47 -20.53
N GLY A 81 -5.49 25.76 -21.22
CA GLY A 81 -6.37 24.73 -21.77
C GLY A 81 -7.41 24.15 -20.80
N VAL A 82 -7.38 24.54 -19.52
CA VAL A 82 -8.39 24.13 -18.52
C VAL A 82 -9.41 25.24 -18.34
N ASN A 83 -10.68 24.95 -18.52
CA ASN A 83 -11.78 25.91 -18.30
C ASN A 83 -12.41 25.77 -16.92
N GLN A 84 -12.46 24.53 -16.41
CA GLN A 84 -13.05 24.24 -15.11
C GLN A 84 -12.22 23.19 -14.35
N LEU A 85 -11.97 23.42 -13.06
CA LEU A 85 -11.30 22.48 -12.16
C LEU A 85 -12.22 22.15 -10.99
N VAL A 86 -12.45 20.89 -10.73
CA VAL A 86 -13.22 20.42 -9.57
C VAL A 86 -12.28 19.75 -8.58
N ARG A 87 -12.31 20.20 -7.33
CA ARG A 87 -11.55 19.60 -6.23
C ARG A 87 -12.50 19.00 -5.21
N VAL A 88 -12.43 17.69 -5.05
CA VAL A 88 -13.26 16.95 -4.10
C VAL A 88 -12.41 16.58 -2.89
N TYR A 89 -12.90 16.90 -1.70
CA TYR A 89 -12.25 16.55 -0.42
C TYR A 89 -12.99 15.37 0.20
N VAL A 90 -12.28 14.26 0.36
CA VAL A 90 -12.82 13.04 0.96
C VAL A 90 -12.13 12.78 2.28
N ALA A 91 -12.90 12.66 3.35
CA ALA A 91 -12.40 12.29 4.67
C ALA A 91 -12.45 10.77 4.86
N GLN A 92 -11.36 10.21 5.33
CA GLN A 92 -11.23 8.80 5.65
C GLN A 92 -10.74 8.64 7.09
N LYS A 93 -11.39 7.77 7.86
CA LYS A 93 -10.94 7.42 9.20
C LYS A 93 -10.17 6.12 9.18
N ARG A 94 -8.85 6.21 9.26
CA ARG A 94 -7.95 5.06 9.28
C ARG A 94 -7.61 4.66 10.71
N LYS A 95 -8.10 3.51 11.15
CA LYS A 95 -7.70 2.87 12.41
C LYS A 95 -6.37 2.17 12.21
N ILE A 96 -5.73 1.82 13.34
CA ILE A 96 -4.52 1.00 13.33
C ILE A 96 -4.88 -0.41 12.85
N SER A 97 -4.10 -0.94 11.91
CA SER A 97 -4.26 -2.29 11.37
C SER A 97 -2.94 -3.07 11.41
N VAL A 98 -3.02 -4.37 11.22
CA VAL A 98 -1.83 -5.23 11.07
C VAL A 98 -1.04 -4.77 9.86
N GLY A 99 0.28 -4.61 10.01
CA GLY A 99 1.16 -4.08 8.97
C GLY A 99 1.43 -2.58 9.06
N ASP A 100 0.68 -1.83 9.86
CA ASP A 100 0.97 -0.42 10.10
C ASP A 100 2.25 -0.22 10.90
N LYS A 101 2.97 0.84 10.60
CA LYS A 101 4.25 1.16 11.23
C LYS A 101 4.06 2.12 12.38
N LEU A 102 4.55 1.71 13.55
CA LEU A 102 4.63 2.52 14.76
C LEU A 102 6.09 2.80 15.12
N ALA A 103 6.32 3.85 15.87
CA ALA A 103 7.63 4.19 16.41
C ALA A 103 7.52 4.91 17.75
N GLY A 104 8.52 4.77 18.59
CA GLY A 104 8.75 5.63 19.75
C GLY A 104 9.65 6.80 19.40
N ARG A 105 10.15 7.50 20.44
CA ARG A 105 11.05 8.65 20.32
C ARG A 105 12.54 8.28 20.32
N HIS A 106 12.88 6.99 20.45
CA HIS A 106 14.26 6.49 20.63
C HIS A 106 14.76 5.65 19.44
N GLY A 107 14.21 5.86 18.23
CA GLY A 107 14.57 5.07 17.06
C GLY A 107 13.99 3.65 17.06
N ASN A 108 13.16 3.32 18.01
CA ASN A 108 12.43 2.05 18.13
C ASN A 108 11.22 2.05 17.18
N LYS A 109 11.45 1.60 15.96
CA LYS A 109 10.42 1.46 14.92
C LYS A 109 10.01 0.00 14.75
N GLY A 110 8.74 -0.22 14.53
CA GLY A 110 8.22 -1.57 14.33
C GLY A 110 6.93 -1.59 13.56
N VAL A 111 6.58 -2.75 13.04
CA VAL A 111 5.35 -3.00 12.30
C VAL A 111 4.45 -3.87 13.17
N ILE A 112 3.16 -3.56 13.20
CA ILE A 112 2.17 -4.33 13.95
C ILE A 112 2.04 -5.71 13.31
N SER A 113 2.35 -6.75 14.08
CA SER A 113 2.25 -8.14 13.63
C SER A 113 0.88 -8.75 13.90
N LYS A 114 0.26 -8.39 15.03
CA LYS A 114 -1.03 -8.95 15.45
C LYS A 114 -1.79 -7.95 16.31
N ILE A 115 -3.11 -7.95 16.19
CA ILE A 115 -4.03 -7.23 17.06
C ILE A 115 -4.87 -8.28 17.77
N LEU A 116 -4.80 -8.29 19.10
CA LEU A 116 -5.56 -9.20 19.95
C LEU A 116 -6.80 -8.51 20.51
N PRO A 117 -7.87 -9.24 20.80
CA PRO A 117 -8.96 -8.77 21.63
C PRO A 117 -8.44 -8.35 23.02
N ILE A 118 -9.12 -7.41 23.66
CA ILE A 118 -8.69 -6.87 24.96
C ILE A 118 -8.68 -7.95 26.06
N GLU A 119 -9.57 -8.93 25.93
CA GLU A 119 -9.72 -10.06 26.87
C GLU A 119 -8.53 -11.02 26.80
N ASP A 120 -7.88 -11.12 25.65
CA ASP A 120 -6.71 -11.99 25.40
C ASP A 120 -5.38 -11.32 25.78
N MET A 121 -5.40 -10.02 26.07
CA MET A 121 -4.18 -9.28 26.41
C MET A 121 -3.75 -9.59 27.83
N PRO A 122 -2.43 -9.61 28.10
CA PRO A 122 -1.92 -9.68 29.48
C PRO A 122 -2.45 -8.52 30.31
N TYR A 123 -2.70 -8.78 31.59
CA TYR A 123 -3.22 -7.78 32.51
C TYR A 123 -2.47 -7.78 33.85
N GLN A 124 -2.50 -6.64 34.52
CA GLN A 124 -1.92 -6.45 35.86
C GLN A 124 -2.84 -6.99 36.94
N ALA A 125 -2.36 -7.03 38.19
CA ALA A 125 -3.11 -7.54 39.33
C ALA A 125 -4.44 -6.81 39.60
N ASP A 126 -4.53 -5.53 39.18
CA ASP A 126 -5.76 -4.73 39.29
C ASP A 126 -6.75 -4.99 38.14
N GLY A 127 -6.42 -5.89 37.19
CA GLY A 127 -7.22 -6.18 36.01
C GLY A 127 -6.99 -5.24 34.84
N THR A 128 -6.05 -4.30 34.92
CA THR A 128 -5.75 -3.38 33.82
C THR A 128 -4.96 -4.10 32.72
N PRO A 129 -5.51 -4.24 31.49
CA PRO A 129 -4.80 -4.88 30.40
C PRO A 129 -3.70 -3.98 29.84
N VAL A 130 -2.61 -4.57 29.32
CA VAL A 130 -1.60 -3.83 28.58
C VAL A 130 -2.11 -3.51 27.17
N ASP A 131 -1.77 -2.30 26.66
CA ASP A 131 -2.21 -1.87 25.34
C ASP A 131 -1.31 -2.36 24.20
N ILE A 132 0.00 -2.58 24.49
CA ILE A 132 0.99 -3.00 23.50
C ILE A 132 2.00 -3.94 24.13
N ILE A 133 2.40 -4.94 23.35
CA ILE A 133 3.47 -5.88 23.70
C ILE A 133 4.63 -5.65 22.74
N LEU A 134 5.80 -5.36 23.28
CA LEU A 134 7.02 -5.11 22.50
C LEU A 134 8.00 -6.28 22.68
N ASN A 135 8.67 -6.63 21.57
CA ASN A 135 9.69 -7.68 21.62
C ASN A 135 10.98 -7.12 22.26
N PRO A 136 11.44 -7.69 23.40
CA PRO A 136 12.64 -7.21 24.11
C PRO A 136 13.93 -7.41 23.30
N LEU A 137 13.98 -8.35 22.36
CA LEU A 137 15.16 -8.57 21.49
C LEU A 137 15.53 -7.36 20.62
N GLY A 138 14.59 -6.44 20.40
CA GLY A 138 14.82 -5.21 19.68
C GLY A 138 15.65 -4.16 20.45
N VAL A 139 15.87 -4.34 21.75
CA VAL A 139 16.58 -3.36 22.62
C VAL A 139 18.08 -3.61 22.65
N PRO A 140 18.60 -4.81 22.98
CA PRO A 140 20.03 -5.03 23.18
C PRO A 140 20.87 -4.77 21.93
N SER A 141 20.42 -5.27 20.78
CA SER A 141 21.14 -5.12 19.51
C SER A 141 21.20 -3.68 19.00
N ARG A 142 20.22 -2.86 19.37
CA ARG A 142 20.12 -1.47 18.92
C ARG A 142 20.57 -0.45 19.94
N MET A 143 20.88 -0.88 21.15
CA MET A 143 21.43 -0.04 22.23
C MET A 143 20.60 1.23 22.55
N ASN A 144 19.30 1.22 22.26
CA ASN A 144 18.39 2.33 22.53
C ASN A 144 17.77 2.23 23.92
N VAL A 145 18.61 2.29 24.96
CA VAL A 145 18.23 2.16 26.37
C VAL A 145 17.25 3.24 26.82
N GLY A 146 17.26 4.40 26.17
CA GLY A 146 16.34 5.50 26.47
C GLY A 146 14.86 5.10 26.44
N GLN A 147 14.46 4.11 25.64
CA GLN A 147 13.08 3.62 25.66
C GLN A 147 12.70 2.90 26.96
N VAL A 148 13.66 2.24 27.61
CA VAL A 148 13.46 1.58 28.90
C VAL A 148 13.32 2.63 30.00
N LEU A 149 14.19 3.62 30.01
CA LEU A 149 14.12 4.76 30.95
C LEU A 149 12.81 5.54 30.77
N GLU A 150 12.38 5.75 29.54
CA GLU A 150 11.09 6.39 29.23
C GLU A 150 9.92 5.58 29.81
N ALA A 151 9.93 4.25 29.65
CA ALA A 151 8.88 3.39 30.16
C ALA A 151 8.75 3.47 31.69
N HIS A 152 9.86 3.44 32.41
CA HIS A 152 9.88 3.58 33.87
C HIS A 152 9.44 4.97 34.33
N LEU A 153 10.00 6.03 33.73
CA LEU A 153 9.63 7.39 34.09
C LEU A 153 8.17 7.69 33.72
N GLY A 154 7.69 7.14 32.61
CA GLY A 154 6.31 7.24 32.20
C GLY A 154 5.34 6.56 33.19
N TYR A 155 5.75 5.43 33.74
CA TYR A 155 4.99 4.78 34.81
C TYR A 155 4.91 5.67 36.05
N CYS A 156 6.04 6.25 36.48
CA CYS A 156 6.08 7.19 37.57
C CYS A 156 5.21 8.43 37.32
N ALA A 157 5.28 8.99 36.12
CA ALA A 157 4.50 10.15 35.72
C ALA A 157 2.98 9.88 35.71
N ARG A 158 2.57 8.64 35.48
CA ARG A 158 1.17 8.23 35.52
C ARG A 158 0.58 8.31 36.92
N TRP A 159 1.32 7.86 37.93
CA TRP A 159 0.83 7.73 39.30
C TRP A 159 1.22 8.91 40.19
N GLY A 160 2.35 9.57 39.91
CA GLY A 160 2.96 10.58 40.78
C GLY A 160 3.72 9.94 41.94
N TRP A 161 4.44 10.73 42.72
CA TRP A 161 5.30 10.29 43.82
C TRP A 161 5.29 11.25 44.99
N GLU A 162 5.78 10.79 46.12
CA GLU A 162 5.96 11.58 47.32
C GLU A 162 7.38 11.42 47.83
N ILE A 163 8.17 12.49 47.81
CA ILE A 163 9.56 12.50 48.30
C ILE A 163 9.70 13.64 49.29
N ASP A 164 10.29 13.34 50.43
CA ASP A 164 10.57 14.28 51.54
C ASP A 164 9.34 15.10 52.03
N GLY A 165 8.15 14.51 51.90
CA GLY A 165 6.87 15.15 52.25
C GLY A 165 6.28 16.06 51.18
N GLU A 166 6.99 16.22 50.08
CA GLU A 166 6.43 16.91 48.91
C GLU A 166 5.72 15.91 47.98
N VAL A 167 4.44 16.17 47.78
CA VAL A 167 3.61 15.39 46.89
C VAL A 167 3.67 15.98 45.47
N VAL A 168 4.23 15.23 44.53
CA VAL A 168 4.31 15.63 43.13
C VAL A 168 3.23 14.92 42.32
N GLY A 169 2.35 15.68 41.68
CA GLY A 169 1.28 15.19 40.84
C GLY A 169 -0.13 15.41 41.41
N THR A 170 -1.09 15.45 40.52
CA THR A 170 -2.52 15.45 40.82
C THR A 170 -2.95 14.06 41.27
N GLU A 171 -4.01 13.95 42.09
CA GLU A 171 -4.54 12.62 42.40
C GLU A 171 -4.92 11.87 41.11
N PRO A 172 -4.36 10.69 40.88
CA PRO A 172 -4.77 9.88 39.72
C PRO A 172 -6.26 9.57 39.90
N VAL A 173 -7.01 9.69 38.81
CA VAL A 173 -8.42 9.30 38.78
C VAL A 173 -8.48 7.80 39.05
N ARG A 174 -8.75 7.45 40.31
CA ARG A 174 -8.95 6.07 40.74
C ARG A 174 -10.41 5.70 40.53
N GLY A 175 -10.64 4.56 39.97
CA GLY A 175 -11.94 3.92 39.98
C GLY A 175 -12.54 3.77 38.59
N ILE A 176 -13.14 2.62 38.43
CA ILE A 176 -14.09 2.28 37.39
C ILE A 176 -15.39 3.05 37.62
N GLU A 177 -15.31 4.36 37.63
CA GLU A 177 -16.53 5.14 37.53
C GLU A 177 -17.01 5.08 36.09
N LYS A 178 -17.93 4.13 35.89
CA LYS A 178 -18.84 4.07 34.76
C LYS A 178 -18.21 4.08 33.36
N LYS A 179 -17.89 2.89 32.85
CA LYS A 179 -17.78 2.54 31.40
C LYS A 179 -16.78 3.29 30.53
N THR A 180 -15.95 4.13 31.07
CA THR A 180 -14.83 4.74 30.35
C THR A 180 -13.53 4.13 30.86
N ARG A 181 -12.61 3.80 29.94
CA ARG A 181 -11.24 3.45 30.27
C ARG A 181 -10.70 4.46 31.28
N PRO A 182 -9.91 4.03 32.28
CA PRO A 182 -9.28 4.98 33.19
C PRO A 182 -8.56 6.04 32.36
N SER A 183 -8.67 7.31 32.77
CA SER A 183 -8.03 8.41 32.08
C SER A 183 -6.57 8.07 31.86
N THR A 184 -6.10 8.16 30.61
CA THR A 184 -4.69 7.95 30.26
C THR A 184 -3.86 9.22 30.50
N GLU A 185 -4.46 10.27 31.06
CA GLU A 185 -3.76 11.51 31.37
C GLU A 185 -2.76 11.26 32.52
N PRO A 186 -1.51 11.73 32.35
CA PRO A 186 -0.50 11.60 33.39
C PRO A 186 -0.85 12.49 34.60
N SER A 187 -0.50 12.02 35.78
CA SER A 187 -0.61 12.79 37.01
C SER A 187 0.46 13.92 37.05
N VAL A 188 1.60 13.68 36.41
CA VAL A 188 2.75 14.60 36.33
C VAL A 188 3.19 14.74 34.89
N HIS A 189 3.44 15.98 34.46
CA HIS A 189 4.11 16.25 33.19
C HIS A 189 5.61 16.40 33.41
N VAL A 190 6.41 15.55 32.81
CA VAL A 190 7.87 15.52 32.94
C VAL A 190 8.53 16.01 31.65
N ALA A 191 9.49 16.92 31.77
CA ALA A 191 10.34 17.36 30.67
C ALA A 191 11.75 16.78 30.85
N THR A 192 12.29 16.19 29.79
CA THR A 192 13.65 15.62 29.76
C THR A 192 14.44 16.25 28.60
N PRO A 193 15.09 17.42 28.81
CA PRO A 193 15.93 18.03 27.81
C PRO A 193 17.11 17.14 27.41
N VAL A 194 17.67 17.37 26.21
CA VAL A 194 18.69 16.50 25.60
C VAL A 194 19.92 16.29 26.48
N PHE A 195 20.38 17.35 27.21
CA PHE A 195 21.56 17.30 28.04
C PHE A 195 21.27 17.34 29.54
N ASP A 196 20.02 17.31 29.93
CA ASP A 196 19.55 17.32 31.32
C ASP A 196 18.38 16.32 31.45
N GLY A 197 18.69 15.06 31.15
CA GLY A 197 17.74 13.96 31.17
C GLY A 197 17.63 13.29 32.54
N ALA A 198 16.67 12.36 32.67
CA ALA A 198 16.49 11.56 33.88
C ALA A 198 17.53 10.45 33.96
N HIS A 199 18.12 10.27 35.13
CA HIS A 199 19.08 9.21 35.44
C HIS A 199 18.43 8.08 36.21
N TRP A 200 18.98 6.87 36.08
CA TRP A 200 18.43 5.70 36.75
C TRP A 200 18.79 5.68 38.22
N ASP A 201 20.08 5.72 38.56
CA ASP A 201 20.65 5.51 39.92
C ASP A 201 21.69 6.56 40.29
N GLU A 202 22.26 7.30 39.32
CA GLU A 202 23.20 8.38 39.58
C GLU A 202 22.46 9.68 39.87
N GLU A 203 22.75 10.29 41.03
CA GLU A 203 22.26 11.63 41.35
C GLU A 203 22.78 12.64 40.32
N ASP A 204 21.89 13.53 39.88
CA ASP A 204 22.27 14.64 39.04
C ASP A 204 23.42 15.44 39.72
N ARG A 205 24.41 15.86 38.90
CA ARG A 205 25.57 16.67 39.39
C ARG A 205 25.16 17.88 40.22
N ALA A 206 23.96 18.38 40.05
CA ALA A 206 23.38 19.47 40.80
C ALA A 206 22.48 19.04 41.97
N GLY A 207 22.19 17.75 42.15
CA GLY A 207 21.29 17.22 43.19
C GLY A 207 19.86 17.75 43.12
N LYS A 208 19.46 18.31 41.99
CA LYS A 208 18.17 19.00 41.83
C LYS A 208 17.00 18.07 41.53
N HIS A 209 17.26 16.94 40.88
CA HIS A 209 16.20 16.03 40.45
C HIS A 209 16.40 14.63 41.04
N PRO A 210 15.33 14.00 41.53
CA PRO A 210 15.41 12.63 42.05
C PRO A 210 15.67 11.65 40.91
N THR A 211 16.43 10.57 41.21
CA THR A 211 16.67 9.49 40.26
C THR A 211 15.38 8.69 40.01
N ILE A 212 15.28 8.04 38.85
CA ILE A 212 14.11 7.21 38.50
C ILE A 212 13.89 6.12 39.58
N GLN A 213 14.96 5.51 40.09
CA GLN A 213 14.88 4.48 41.12
C GLN A 213 14.35 5.06 42.46
N LYS A 214 14.77 6.27 42.86
CA LYS A 214 14.24 6.96 44.04
C LYS A 214 12.74 7.28 43.85
N ILE A 215 12.34 7.73 42.65
CA ILE A 215 10.93 8.00 42.33
C ILE A 215 10.11 6.70 42.38
N LEU A 216 10.58 5.63 41.73
CA LEU A 216 9.94 4.29 41.81
C LEU A 216 9.79 3.82 43.25
N GLY A 217 10.79 4.09 44.11
CA GLY A 217 10.76 3.79 45.54
C GLY A 217 9.64 4.51 46.27
N ASN A 218 9.23 5.67 45.85
CA ASN A 218 8.30 6.57 46.51
C ASN A 218 7.03 6.84 45.68
N LEU A 219 6.64 5.90 44.82
CA LEU A 219 5.39 5.99 44.09
C LEU A 219 4.19 6.08 45.02
N ARG A 220 3.19 6.82 44.63
CA ARG A 220 1.88 6.76 45.28
C ARG A 220 1.26 5.39 45.08
N PRO A 221 0.39 4.95 46.03
CA PRO A 221 -0.30 3.67 45.90
C PRO A 221 -1.01 3.54 44.54
N GLU A 222 -0.76 2.46 43.83
CA GLU A 222 -1.26 2.20 42.47
C GLU A 222 -2.59 1.45 42.50
N SER A 223 -2.82 0.64 43.51
CA SER A 223 -4.06 -0.12 43.70
C SER A 223 -5.07 0.65 44.55
N ILE A 224 -6.36 0.33 44.37
CA ILE A 224 -7.46 0.84 45.19
C ILE A 224 -7.27 0.43 46.66
N ASP A 225 -6.67 -0.76 46.90
CA ASP A 225 -6.40 -1.31 48.21
C ASP A 225 -5.11 -0.75 48.86
N GLY A 226 -4.40 0.13 48.15
CA GLY A 226 -3.18 0.78 48.66
C GLY A 226 -1.92 -0.03 48.42
N ASP A 227 -2.00 -1.13 47.70
CA ASP A 227 -0.86 -1.99 47.37
C ASP A 227 -0.02 -1.44 46.23
N ARG A 228 1.25 -1.77 46.27
CA ARG A 228 2.21 -1.43 45.24
C ARG A 228 2.26 -2.53 44.18
N MET A 229 2.05 -2.18 42.93
CA MET A 229 2.03 -3.16 41.81
C MET A 229 3.38 -3.35 41.15
N VAL A 230 4.21 -2.29 41.09
CA VAL A 230 5.52 -2.33 40.43
C VAL A 230 6.65 -2.35 41.43
N GLN A 231 7.62 -3.23 41.24
CA GLN A 231 8.82 -3.34 42.06
C GLN A 231 9.83 -2.23 41.77
N LEU A 232 10.90 -2.14 42.58
CA LEU A 232 11.96 -1.14 42.44
C LEU A 232 12.76 -1.24 41.13
N ASP A 233 12.71 -2.39 40.49
CA ASP A 233 13.31 -2.65 39.20
C ASP A 233 12.37 -2.36 37.98
N GLY A 234 11.18 -1.84 38.25
CA GLY A 234 10.18 -1.50 37.22
C GLY A 234 9.42 -2.70 36.66
N LYS A 235 9.53 -3.87 37.28
CA LYS A 235 8.81 -5.08 36.88
C LYS A 235 7.57 -5.31 37.69
N THR A 236 6.62 -6.03 37.10
CA THR A 236 5.37 -6.45 37.76
C THR A 236 4.98 -7.85 37.32
N THR A 237 4.17 -8.51 38.14
CA THR A 237 3.55 -9.78 37.78
C THR A 237 2.39 -9.50 36.81
N LEU A 238 2.43 -10.09 35.64
CA LEU A 238 1.33 -10.07 34.66
C LEU A 238 0.63 -11.42 34.62
N TYR A 239 -0.65 -11.38 34.30
CA TYR A 239 -1.49 -12.55 34.13
C TYR A 239 -1.86 -12.72 32.65
N ASN A 240 -1.92 -13.97 32.21
CA ASN A 240 -2.30 -14.30 30.85
C ASN A 240 -3.81 -14.10 30.64
N GLY A 241 -4.23 -13.28 29.70
CA GLY A 241 -5.64 -13.00 29.44
C GLY A 241 -6.48 -14.22 29.06
N ARG A 242 -5.86 -15.27 28.51
CA ARG A 242 -6.57 -16.49 28.11
C ARG A 242 -6.71 -17.52 29.20
N THR A 243 -5.65 -17.74 29.98
CA THR A 243 -5.62 -18.79 31.02
C THR A 243 -5.92 -18.25 32.40
N GLY A 244 -5.70 -16.96 32.63
CA GLY A 244 -5.78 -16.34 33.95
C GLY A 244 -4.61 -16.65 34.87
N GLU A 245 -3.60 -17.40 34.40
CA GLU A 245 -2.42 -17.78 35.17
C GLU A 245 -1.36 -16.67 35.12
N ALA A 246 -0.60 -16.52 36.19
CA ALA A 246 0.53 -15.60 36.21
C ALA A 246 1.66 -16.12 35.31
N TYR A 247 2.38 -15.21 34.66
CA TYR A 247 3.61 -15.56 33.92
C TYR A 247 4.72 -15.97 34.90
N ASP A 248 5.58 -16.89 34.48
CA ASP A 248 6.67 -17.45 35.28
C ASP A 248 7.69 -16.41 35.76
N SER A 249 7.85 -15.33 35.02
CA SER A 249 8.77 -14.26 35.38
C SER A 249 8.07 -12.90 35.36
N GLU A 250 8.54 -12.02 36.23
CA GLU A 250 8.08 -10.63 36.26
C GLU A 250 8.49 -9.88 35.00
N ILE A 251 7.59 -9.06 34.49
CA ILE A 251 7.70 -8.37 33.19
C ILE A 251 7.73 -6.87 33.43
N MET A 252 8.62 -6.18 32.72
CA MET A 252 8.67 -4.73 32.73
C MET A 252 7.41 -4.14 32.07
N VAL A 253 6.74 -3.26 32.80
CA VAL A 253 5.56 -2.52 32.34
C VAL A 253 5.80 -1.04 32.55
N GLY A 254 5.37 -0.23 31.58
CA GLY A 254 5.52 1.21 31.66
C GLY A 254 4.66 1.94 30.65
N TYR A 255 4.69 3.25 30.66
CA TYR A 255 4.00 4.10 29.71
C TYR A 255 5.02 4.71 28.75
N VAL A 256 4.75 4.57 27.45
CA VAL A 256 5.63 5.03 26.38
C VAL A 256 4.82 5.83 25.36
N TYR A 257 5.42 6.88 24.82
CA TYR A 257 4.82 7.69 23.77
C TYR A 257 5.03 7.04 22.42
N ILE A 258 3.96 6.56 21.80
CA ILE A 258 4.00 5.86 20.51
C ILE A 258 3.41 6.74 19.43
N LEU A 259 4.13 6.85 18.31
CA LEU A 259 3.75 7.59 17.12
C LEU A 259 3.30 6.63 16.03
N LYS A 260 2.14 6.92 15.42
CA LYS A 260 1.72 6.27 14.18
C LYS A 260 2.43 6.96 13.02
N LEU A 261 3.21 6.20 12.26
CA LEU A 261 3.91 6.74 11.09
C LEU A 261 3.01 6.73 9.85
N SER A 262 3.26 7.63 8.91
CA SER A 262 2.51 7.73 7.64
C SER A 262 2.77 6.56 6.67
N HIS A 263 3.49 5.52 7.12
CA HIS A 263 3.74 4.30 6.38
C HIS A 263 2.67 3.25 6.68
N LEU A 264 1.45 3.53 6.25
CA LEU A 264 0.31 2.64 6.45
C LEU A 264 0.30 1.53 5.40
N VAL A 265 -0.16 0.34 5.79
CA VAL A 265 -0.22 -0.83 4.89
C VAL A 265 -1.17 -0.60 3.72
N ASP A 266 -2.31 0.06 3.96
CA ASP A 266 -3.32 0.33 2.94
C ASP A 266 -2.79 1.17 1.78
N ASP A 267 -1.84 2.08 2.06
CA ASP A 267 -1.21 2.88 1.02
C ASP A 267 -0.19 2.10 0.18
N LYS A 268 0.31 0.97 0.69
CA LYS A 268 1.36 0.16 0.07
C LYS A 268 0.87 -1.14 -0.53
N ILE A 269 -0.24 -1.68 -0.04
CA ILE A 269 -0.82 -2.91 -0.59
C ILE A 269 -1.23 -2.68 -2.04
N HIS A 270 -0.77 -3.56 -2.91
CA HIS A 270 -1.04 -3.48 -4.33
C HIS A 270 -1.02 -4.86 -4.96
N ALA A 271 -1.98 -5.11 -5.85
CA ALA A 271 -2.05 -6.31 -6.66
C ALA A 271 -2.48 -5.93 -8.08
N ARG A 272 -2.06 -6.73 -9.05
CA ARG A 272 -2.40 -6.53 -10.45
C ARG A 272 -2.65 -7.88 -11.11
N SER A 273 -3.67 -7.96 -11.95
CA SER A 273 -3.84 -9.00 -12.94
C SER A 273 -3.45 -8.48 -14.32
N THR A 274 -4.30 -7.65 -14.91
CA THR A 274 -4.08 -6.94 -16.16
C THR A 274 -4.10 -5.44 -15.90
N GLY A 275 -3.42 -4.64 -16.72
CA GLY A 275 -3.37 -3.19 -16.56
C GLY A 275 -2.60 -2.54 -17.70
N PRO A 276 -2.22 -1.27 -17.58
CA PRO A 276 -1.53 -0.54 -18.64
C PRO A 276 -0.10 -1.05 -18.86
N TYR A 277 0.33 -0.98 -20.10
CA TYR A 277 1.65 -1.38 -20.57
C TYR A 277 2.39 -0.19 -21.17
N SER A 278 3.72 -0.24 -21.17
CA SER A 278 4.55 0.74 -21.87
C SER A 278 4.34 0.64 -23.38
N MET A 279 4.31 1.76 -24.08
CA MET A 279 4.13 1.79 -25.53
C MET A 279 5.34 1.19 -26.28
N ILE A 280 6.56 1.43 -25.79
CA ILE A 280 7.80 1.01 -26.48
C ILE A 280 8.16 -0.43 -26.11
N THR A 281 8.29 -0.72 -24.83
CA THR A 281 8.77 -2.04 -24.35
C THR A 281 7.68 -3.08 -24.24
N GLN A 282 6.41 -2.70 -24.32
CA GLN A 282 5.23 -3.55 -24.07
C GLN A 282 5.24 -4.27 -22.73
N GLN A 283 6.07 -3.82 -21.80
CA GLN A 283 6.15 -4.36 -20.45
C GLN A 283 5.13 -3.66 -19.53
N PRO A 284 4.66 -4.33 -18.47
CA PRO A 284 3.81 -3.69 -17.46
C PRO A 284 4.47 -2.45 -16.87
N LEU A 285 3.70 -1.37 -16.69
CA LEU A 285 4.18 -0.18 -15.98
C LEU A 285 4.52 -0.53 -14.53
N GLY A 286 5.40 0.27 -13.92
CA GLY A 286 5.73 0.15 -12.50
C GLY A 286 4.92 1.09 -11.62
N GLY A 287 4.79 0.74 -10.33
CA GLY A 287 4.18 1.60 -9.32
C GLY A 287 2.67 1.43 -9.11
N LYS A 288 2.22 1.63 -7.88
CA LYS A 288 0.80 1.49 -7.49
C LYS A 288 -0.10 2.52 -8.19
N ALA A 289 0.38 3.75 -8.36
CA ALA A 289 -0.40 4.84 -8.96
C ALA A 289 -0.78 4.59 -10.43
N GLN A 290 0.07 3.89 -11.17
CA GLN A 290 -0.18 3.49 -12.56
C GLN A 290 -0.84 2.12 -12.69
N PHE A 291 -1.29 1.52 -11.60
CA PHE A 291 -1.76 0.14 -11.59
C PHE A 291 -0.73 -0.81 -12.22
N GLY A 292 0.53 -0.61 -11.84
CA GLY A 292 1.68 -1.32 -12.40
C GLY A 292 1.93 -2.67 -11.77
N GLY A 293 2.84 -3.43 -12.37
CA GLY A 293 3.30 -4.72 -11.86
C GLY A 293 4.51 -4.61 -10.94
N GLN A 294 4.85 -5.71 -10.30
CA GLN A 294 6.09 -5.84 -9.53
C GLN A 294 7.27 -6.05 -10.48
N ARG A 295 8.41 -5.47 -10.11
CA ARG A 295 9.66 -5.71 -10.83
C ARG A 295 10.26 -7.05 -10.42
N PHE A 296 10.43 -7.94 -11.37
CA PHE A 296 11.20 -9.16 -11.21
C PHE A 296 12.64 -8.88 -11.66
N GLY A 297 13.53 -8.63 -10.71
CA GLY A 297 14.89 -8.20 -10.97
C GLY A 297 15.83 -9.35 -11.34
N GLU A 298 17.09 -9.03 -11.64
CA GLU A 298 18.13 -9.99 -12.01
C GLU A 298 18.38 -11.02 -10.90
N MET A 299 18.40 -10.58 -9.64
CA MET A 299 18.63 -11.49 -8.50
C MET A 299 17.48 -12.49 -8.31
N GLU A 300 16.23 -12.08 -8.56
CA GLU A 300 15.07 -12.95 -8.52
C GLU A 300 15.10 -13.99 -9.64
N VAL A 301 15.63 -13.63 -10.82
CA VAL A 301 15.88 -14.56 -11.92
C VAL A 301 16.90 -15.63 -11.50
N TRP A 302 18.00 -15.23 -10.87
CA TRP A 302 19.00 -16.18 -10.36
C TRP A 302 18.41 -17.15 -9.34
N ALA A 303 17.48 -16.68 -8.51
CA ALA A 303 16.81 -17.55 -7.55
C ALA A 303 15.98 -18.64 -8.24
N LEU A 304 15.24 -18.30 -9.30
CA LEU A 304 14.49 -19.30 -10.09
C LEU A 304 15.41 -20.26 -10.84
N GLU A 305 16.52 -19.78 -11.36
CA GLU A 305 17.55 -20.63 -11.98
C GLU A 305 18.11 -21.63 -10.96
N ALA A 306 18.41 -21.18 -9.74
CA ALA A 306 18.90 -22.05 -8.66
C ALA A 306 17.88 -23.15 -8.27
N TYR A 307 16.58 -22.87 -8.35
CA TYR A 307 15.53 -23.86 -8.13
C TYR A 307 15.31 -24.77 -9.34
N GLY A 308 15.86 -24.47 -10.52
CA GLY A 308 15.59 -25.19 -11.76
C GLY A 308 14.17 -24.99 -12.28
N ALA A 309 13.50 -23.91 -11.91
CA ALA A 309 12.09 -23.60 -12.27
C ALA A 309 12.02 -22.94 -13.66
N ALA A 310 12.43 -23.63 -14.71
CA ALA A 310 12.55 -23.11 -16.06
C ALA A 310 11.19 -22.65 -16.64
N TYR A 311 10.15 -23.44 -16.49
CA TYR A 311 8.81 -23.10 -16.99
C TYR A 311 8.22 -21.86 -16.30
N CYS A 312 8.41 -21.73 -14.99
CA CYS A 312 7.99 -20.55 -14.26
C CYS A 312 8.72 -19.30 -14.73
N LEU A 313 10.03 -19.39 -14.95
CA LEU A 313 10.83 -18.27 -15.49
C LEU A 313 10.40 -17.90 -16.91
N GLN A 314 10.18 -18.89 -17.77
CA GLN A 314 9.68 -18.66 -19.13
C GLN A 314 8.33 -17.94 -19.13
N GLU A 315 7.38 -18.35 -18.29
CA GLU A 315 6.09 -17.70 -18.16
C GLU A 315 6.21 -16.26 -17.69
N LEU A 316 7.08 -15.98 -16.70
CA LEU A 316 7.32 -14.63 -16.19
C LEU A 316 7.94 -13.71 -17.24
N LEU A 317 8.81 -14.23 -18.11
CA LEU A 317 9.47 -13.45 -19.16
C LEU A 317 8.61 -13.22 -20.40
N THR A 318 7.61 -14.06 -20.66
CA THR A 318 6.79 -14.02 -21.88
C THR A 318 5.37 -13.51 -21.62
N ILE A 319 4.45 -14.40 -21.32
CA ILE A 319 3.01 -14.11 -21.23
C ILE A 319 2.64 -13.15 -20.10
N LYS A 320 3.45 -13.05 -19.07
CA LYS A 320 3.27 -12.10 -17.96
C LYS A 320 4.00 -10.76 -18.17
N SER A 321 4.78 -10.62 -19.22
CA SER A 321 5.60 -9.44 -19.49
C SER A 321 5.33 -8.83 -20.87
N ASP A 322 6.15 -9.14 -21.87
CA ASP A 322 6.23 -8.43 -23.14
C ASP A 322 5.59 -9.14 -24.35
N ASP A 323 5.22 -10.41 -24.23
CA ASP A 323 4.54 -11.13 -25.30
C ASP A 323 3.08 -10.69 -25.45
N VAL A 324 2.80 -9.80 -26.39
CA VAL A 324 1.46 -9.24 -26.65
C VAL A 324 0.47 -10.33 -27.06
N LEU A 325 0.87 -11.23 -27.98
CA LEU A 325 0.01 -12.29 -28.48
C LEU A 325 -0.29 -13.33 -27.39
N GLY A 326 0.74 -13.71 -26.64
CA GLY A 326 0.59 -14.62 -25.51
C GLY A 326 -0.37 -14.09 -24.46
N ARG A 327 -0.29 -12.79 -24.11
CA ARG A 327 -1.21 -12.14 -23.16
C ARG A 327 -2.67 -12.20 -23.63
N VAL A 328 -2.92 -11.90 -24.91
CA VAL A 328 -4.27 -11.93 -25.50
C VAL A 328 -4.83 -13.34 -25.45
N LYS A 329 -4.07 -14.35 -25.85
CA LYS A 329 -4.48 -15.76 -25.82
C LYS A 329 -4.77 -16.26 -24.39
N VAL A 330 -3.93 -15.86 -23.42
CA VAL A 330 -4.16 -16.18 -22.00
C VAL A 330 -5.44 -15.55 -21.49
N TYR A 331 -5.67 -14.28 -21.79
CA TYR A 331 -6.90 -13.59 -21.41
C TYR A 331 -8.15 -14.24 -22.02
N GLU A 332 -8.08 -14.60 -23.30
CA GLU A 332 -9.14 -15.33 -23.99
C GLU A 332 -9.42 -16.68 -23.35
N ALA A 333 -8.38 -17.48 -23.04
CA ALA A 333 -8.51 -18.76 -22.38
C ALA A 333 -9.17 -18.63 -20.98
N ILE A 334 -8.77 -17.61 -20.20
CA ILE A 334 -9.38 -17.35 -18.89
C ILE A 334 -10.87 -17.01 -19.01
N VAL A 335 -11.23 -16.15 -20.00
CA VAL A 335 -12.63 -15.75 -20.22
C VAL A 335 -13.49 -16.94 -20.69
N LYS A 336 -12.95 -17.81 -21.54
CA LYS A 336 -13.63 -19.02 -22.04
C LYS A 336 -13.64 -20.17 -21.03
N GLY A 337 -12.77 -20.15 -20.02
CA GLY A 337 -12.56 -21.22 -19.06
C GLY A 337 -11.71 -22.38 -19.61
N ASP A 338 -10.95 -22.14 -20.67
CA ASP A 338 -10.03 -23.09 -21.27
C ASP A 338 -8.68 -23.13 -20.54
N ASN A 339 -7.88 -24.15 -20.83
CA ASN A 339 -6.53 -24.24 -20.31
C ASN A 339 -5.65 -23.13 -20.89
N ILE A 340 -4.78 -22.56 -20.04
CA ILE A 340 -3.82 -21.55 -20.46
C ILE A 340 -2.84 -22.15 -21.46
N PRO A 341 -2.58 -21.49 -22.62
CA PRO A 341 -1.63 -21.98 -23.61
C PRO A 341 -0.21 -21.97 -23.06
N GLU A 342 0.62 -22.82 -23.62
CA GLU A 342 2.05 -22.86 -23.28
C GLU A 342 2.75 -21.56 -23.67
N PRO A 343 3.66 -21.04 -22.80
CA PRO A 343 4.40 -19.82 -23.08
C PRO A 343 5.36 -20.01 -24.27
N GLY A 344 5.48 -18.98 -25.09
CA GLY A 344 6.37 -18.95 -26.25
C GLY A 344 7.85 -18.69 -25.90
N ILE A 345 8.64 -18.40 -26.89
CA ILE A 345 10.06 -18.03 -26.73
C ILE A 345 10.14 -16.55 -26.33
N PRO A 346 10.93 -16.19 -25.29
CA PRO A 346 11.12 -14.80 -24.88
C PRO A 346 11.66 -13.94 -26.02
N GLU A 347 11.13 -12.71 -26.17
CA GLU A 347 11.53 -11.79 -27.25
C GLU A 347 13.02 -11.42 -27.12
N SER A 348 13.54 -11.25 -25.92
CA SER A 348 14.96 -11.01 -25.66
C SER A 348 15.86 -12.12 -26.20
N PHE A 349 15.41 -13.36 -26.15
CA PHE A 349 16.15 -14.50 -26.71
C PHE A 349 16.14 -14.46 -28.25
N LYS A 350 15.02 -14.10 -28.88
CA LYS A 350 14.96 -13.90 -30.34
C LYS A 350 15.95 -12.84 -30.80
N VAL A 351 15.98 -11.69 -30.12
CA VAL A 351 16.93 -10.61 -30.39
C VAL A 351 18.37 -11.12 -30.29
N LEU A 352 18.72 -11.85 -29.22
CA LEU A 352 20.05 -12.41 -29.05
C LEU A 352 20.47 -13.32 -30.21
N ILE A 353 19.59 -14.20 -30.65
CA ILE A 353 19.88 -15.09 -31.80
C ILE A 353 20.06 -14.31 -33.09
N LYS A 354 19.21 -13.29 -33.36
CA LYS A 354 19.35 -12.43 -34.55
C LYS A 354 20.66 -11.64 -34.53
N GLU A 355 21.07 -11.15 -33.37
CA GLU A 355 22.37 -10.48 -33.21
C GLU A 355 23.54 -11.43 -33.48
N MET A 356 23.49 -12.69 -32.99
CA MET A 356 24.51 -13.69 -33.29
C MET A 356 24.56 -14.03 -34.79
N GLN A 357 23.40 -14.18 -35.43
CA GLN A 357 23.30 -14.42 -36.89
C GLN A 357 23.85 -13.22 -37.68
N SER A 358 23.65 -11.97 -37.21
CA SER A 358 24.24 -10.79 -37.85
C SER A 358 25.75 -10.77 -37.83
N LEU A 359 26.38 -11.45 -36.87
CA LEU A 359 27.82 -11.68 -36.80
C LEU A 359 28.30 -12.85 -37.65
N CYS A 360 27.48 -13.33 -38.57
CA CYS A 360 27.75 -14.46 -39.45
C CYS A 360 27.94 -15.84 -38.72
N LEU A 361 27.37 -15.95 -37.50
CA LEU A 361 27.31 -17.21 -36.78
C LEU A 361 26.03 -17.94 -37.16
N ASN A 362 26.11 -19.19 -37.61
CA ASN A 362 24.91 -20.00 -37.83
C ASN A 362 24.43 -20.55 -36.50
N VAL A 363 23.31 -20.02 -35.99
CA VAL A 363 22.69 -20.45 -34.74
C VAL A 363 21.31 -20.99 -35.09
N GLU A 364 21.07 -22.25 -34.76
CA GLU A 364 19.80 -22.94 -34.95
C GLU A 364 19.33 -23.49 -33.61
N VAL A 365 18.03 -23.31 -33.31
CA VAL A 365 17.41 -23.91 -32.14
C VAL A 365 16.71 -25.19 -32.57
N LEU A 366 17.15 -26.30 -32.02
CA LEU A 366 16.60 -27.61 -32.32
C LEU A 366 15.66 -28.07 -31.19
N ALA A 367 14.53 -28.62 -31.53
CA ALA A 367 13.68 -29.35 -30.60
C ALA A 367 14.31 -30.71 -30.25
N GLU A 368 13.81 -31.37 -29.21
CA GLU A 368 14.28 -32.70 -28.77
C GLU A 368 14.23 -33.74 -29.91
N ASP A 369 13.24 -33.59 -30.81
CA ASP A 369 13.06 -34.45 -31.99
C ASP A 369 14.02 -34.12 -33.14
N GLY A 370 14.89 -33.12 -32.97
CA GLY A 370 15.85 -32.68 -34.00
C GLY A 370 15.27 -31.78 -35.09
N HIS A 371 14.02 -31.36 -34.94
CA HIS A 371 13.43 -30.39 -35.84
C HIS A 371 13.87 -28.97 -35.48
N GLN A 372 14.17 -28.17 -36.50
CA GLN A 372 14.54 -26.77 -36.31
C GLN A 372 13.29 -25.97 -35.92
N ILE A 373 13.37 -25.22 -34.80
CA ILE A 373 12.36 -24.28 -34.37
C ILE A 373 12.61 -22.95 -35.11
N GLU A 374 11.71 -22.61 -36.05
CA GLU A 374 11.74 -21.31 -36.70
C GLU A 374 11.40 -20.21 -35.71
N MET A 375 12.33 -19.27 -35.49
CA MET A 375 12.06 -18.05 -34.75
C MET A 375 11.53 -16.99 -35.69
N ARG A 376 10.19 -16.83 -35.68
CA ARG A 376 9.49 -15.86 -36.53
C ARG A 376 9.57 -14.48 -35.92
N ASP A 377 9.55 -13.46 -36.78
CA ASP A 377 9.50 -12.06 -36.37
C ASP A 377 8.09 -11.70 -35.86
N PHE A 378 8.03 -10.74 -34.93
CA PHE A 378 6.80 -10.28 -34.29
C PHE A 378 5.71 -9.89 -35.30
N ASP A 379 6.11 -9.24 -36.40
CA ASP A 379 5.18 -8.78 -37.43
C ASP A 379 4.50 -9.95 -38.15
N GLU A 380 5.21 -11.02 -38.46
CA GLU A 380 4.65 -12.22 -39.11
C GLU A 380 3.65 -12.94 -38.20
N ASP A 381 3.93 -13.04 -36.92
CA ASP A 381 3.01 -13.67 -35.95
C ASP A 381 1.76 -12.81 -35.75
N VAL A 382 1.86 -11.48 -35.76
CA VAL A 382 0.71 -10.55 -35.70
C VAL A 382 -0.16 -10.68 -36.95
N TYR A 383 0.42 -10.69 -38.12
CA TYR A 383 -0.33 -10.83 -39.39
C TYR A 383 -1.08 -12.16 -39.43
N ARG A 384 -0.45 -13.24 -39.02
CA ARG A 384 -1.06 -14.58 -39.02
C ARG A 384 -2.16 -14.75 -37.98
N ALA A 385 -1.96 -14.22 -36.77
CA ALA A 385 -2.98 -14.22 -35.73
C ALA A 385 -4.20 -13.37 -36.14
N ALA A 386 -3.97 -12.27 -36.84
CA ALA A 386 -5.06 -11.47 -37.38
C ALA A 386 -5.79 -12.21 -38.51
N GLU A 387 -5.09 -12.93 -39.35
CA GLU A 387 -5.66 -13.76 -40.43
C GLU A 387 -6.48 -14.93 -39.86
N GLU A 388 -5.99 -15.59 -38.81
CA GLU A 388 -6.72 -16.66 -38.07
C GLU A 388 -8.00 -16.12 -37.40
N LEU A 389 -7.99 -14.87 -36.97
CA LEU A 389 -9.15 -14.17 -36.41
C LEU A 389 -10.03 -13.51 -37.46
N GLY A 390 -9.70 -13.65 -38.76
CA GLY A 390 -10.42 -13.04 -39.87
C GLY A 390 -10.26 -11.52 -39.98
N ILE A 391 -9.22 -10.96 -39.35
CA ILE A 391 -8.92 -9.53 -39.37
C ILE A 391 -7.86 -9.27 -40.43
N ASP A 392 -8.24 -8.67 -41.55
CA ASP A 392 -7.33 -8.27 -42.61
C ASP A 392 -6.59 -6.98 -42.21
N LEU A 393 -5.36 -7.13 -41.71
CA LEU A 393 -4.46 -6.01 -41.39
C LEU A 393 -3.70 -5.45 -42.61
N SER A 394 -3.80 -6.11 -43.76
CA SER A 394 -3.08 -5.71 -44.98
C SER A 394 -3.78 -4.57 -45.76
N ARG A 395 -5.01 -4.26 -45.40
CA ARG A 395 -5.69 -3.08 -45.93
C ARG A 395 -5.38 -1.87 -45.06
N PRO A 396 -4.56 -0.90 -45.51
CA PRO A 396 -4.69 0.45 -44.98
C PRO A 396 -6.16 0.86 -45.23
N GLU A 397 -6.88 1.25 -44.17
CA GLU A 397 -8.16 1.93 -44.37
C GLU A 397 -7.90 3.10 -45.33
N ARG A 398 -8.25 2.93 -46.57
CA ARG A 398 -8.34 4.03 -47.52
C ARG A 398 -9.39 4.94 -46.92
N GLY A 399 -8.91 6.01 -46.35
CA GLY A 399 -9.76 7.03 -45.75
C GLY A 399 -10.85 7.40 -46.76
N SER A 400 -12.03 7.61 -46.24
CA SER A 400 -13.21 8.18 -46.86
C SER A 400 -12.96 9.50 -47.62
N ASP A 401 -11.75 10.05 -47.51
CA ASP A 401 -11.36 11.34 -48.06
C ASP A 401 -11.35 11.35 -49.60
N GLU A 402 -11.02 10.24 -50.28
CA GLU A 402 -11.09 10.20 -51.77
C GLU A 402 -12.52 10.07 -52.30
N GLU A 403 -13.47 9.48 -51.58
CA GLU A 403 -14.88 9.45 -51.98
C GLU A 403 -15.59 10.78 -51.71
N ASP A 404 -15.24 11.45 -50.64
CA ASP A 404 -15.78 12.79 -50.35
C ASP A 404 -15.19 13.86 -51.26
N GLU A 405 -13.92 13.79 -51.63
CA GLU A 405 -13.33 14.67 -52.66
C GLU A 405 -13.97 14.43 -54.04
N ARG A 406 -14.28 13.19 -54.42
CA ARG A 406 -15.01 12.90 -55.67
C ARG A 406 -16.46 13.36 -55.64
N ARG A 407 -17.14 13.32 -54.49
CA ARG A 407 -18.48 13.89 -54.30
C ARG A 407 -18.46 15.40 -54.32
N ALA A 408 -17.47 16.04 -53.69
CA ALA A 408 -17.29 17.48 -53.73
C ALA A 408 -16.96 18.00 -55.14
N ALA A 409 -16.11 17.28 -55.89
CA ALA A 409 -15.80 17.61 -57.29
C ALA A 409 -16.98 17.40 -58.25
N GLY A 410 -17.86 16.42 -57.95
CA GLY A 410 -19.08 16.18 -58.74
C GLY A 410 -20.23 17.17 -58.50
N LEU A 411 -20.20 17.93 -57.41
CA LEU A 411 -21.17 18.99 -57.08
C LEU A 411 -20.82 20.36 -57.66
N LEU A 412 -19.56 20.57 -58.10
CA LEU A 412 -19.10 21.79 -58.74
C LEU A 412 -19.21 21.76 -60.29
N ALA A 413 -19.66 20.64 -60.88
CA ALA A 413 -19.81 20.43 -62.28
C ALA A 413 -21.27 20.31 -62.74
N ARG A 414 -22.23 20.85 -61.99
CA ARG A 414 -23.64 21.03 -62.41
C ARG A 414 -24.11 22.45 -62.22
#